data_261c282ecf646c5809264f92b7983e35
#
_entry.id   261c282ecf646c5809264f92b7983e35
#
_cell.length_a   1.000
_cell.length_b   1.000
_cell.length_c   1.000
_cell.angle_alpha   90.00
_cell.angle_beta   90.00
_cell.angle_gamma   90.00
#
_symmetry.space_group_name_H-M   'P 1'
#
loop_
_entity.id
_entity.type
_entity.pdbx_description
1 polymer ?
#
loop_
_entity_poly.entity_id
_entity_poly.type
_entity_poly.pdbx_seq_one_letter_code
_entity_poly.pdbx_strand_id
1 'polypeptide(L)'
;MGRGKAVENTENVSEQIQTDGDKKLRLLITDDSKLLRKKLREELEKLGCEVIEATNGKEAITMVLECEPDGIILDIVMPEVGGIEALQVIREISPLVPIVMLSSAGTPKKLMQTLKMGAIDFIQKPYTKEQISRAVGTIRRTREKNLKKAAAAE
;
A
#
# COMPACT_ATOMS: atom_id res chain seq x y z
N MET A 1 -34.66 -17.62 -17.81
CA MET A 1 -34.19 -17.59 -16.44
C MET A 1 -32.69 -17.90 -16.33
N GLY A 2 -32.20 -19.02 -16.86
CA GLY A 2 -30.77 -19.32 -16.87
C GLY A 2 -29.98 -18.34 -17.71
N ARG A 3 -30.58 -17.73 -18.70
CA ARG A 3 -29.92 -16.73 -19.56
C ARG A 3 -29.55 -15.47 -18.80
N GLY A 4 -30.42 -15.01 -17.91
CA GLY A 4 -30.14 -13.82 -17.11
C GLY A 4 -28.93 -13.99 -16.23
N LYS A 5 -28.79 -15.15 -15.61
CA LYS A 5 -27.64 -15.45 -14.74
C LYS A 5 -26.34 -15.55 -15.54
N ALA A 6 -26.39 -16.14 -16.72
CA ALA A 6 -25.21 -16.27 -17.57
C ALA A 6 -24.74 -14.89 -18.05
N VAL A 7 -25.67 -14.01 -18.42
CA VAL A 7 -25.37 -12.66 -18.85
C VAL A 7 -24.79 -11.87 -17.67
N GLU A 8 -25.37 -11.99 -16.48
CA GLU A 8 -24.87 -11.33 -15.28
C GLU A 8 -23.45 -11.79 -14.95
N ASN A 9 -23.20 -13.10 -15.01
CA ASN A 9 -21.87 -13.64 -14.75
C ASN A 9 -20.84 -13.12 -15.74
N THR A 10 -21.21 -13.00 -17.01
CA THR A 10 -20.32 -12.45 -18.04
C THR A 10 -20.02 -11.00 -17.79
N GLU A 11 -21.03 -10.22 -17.41
CA GLU A 11 -20.84 -8.82 -17.08
C GLU A 11 -19.94 -8.66 -15.87
N ASN A 12 -20.15 -9.46 -14.82
CA ASN A 12 -19.33 -9.42 -13.62
C ASN A 12 -17.86 -9.75 -13.93
N VAL A 13 -17.62 -10.76 -14.76
CA VAL A 13 -16.26 -11.12 -15.16
C VAL A 13 -15.62 -9.97 -15.94
N SER A 14 -16.37 -9.38 -16.87
CA SER A 14 -15.87 -8.24 -17.64
C SER A 14 -15.56 -7.04 -16.74
N GLU A 15 -16.45 -6.77 -15.80
CA GLU A 15 -16.24 -5.70 -14.83
C GLU A 15 -14.99 -5.94 -14.00
N GLN A 16 -14.78 -7.18 -13.52
CA GLN A 16 -13.59 -7.53 -12.76
C GLN A 16 -12.30 -7.29 -13.54
N ILE A 17 -12.31 -7.61 -14.83
CA ILE A 17 -11.14 -7.41 -15.70
C ILE A 17 -10.92 -5.92 -15.95
N GLN A 18 -11.99 -5.17 -16.25
CA GLN A 18 -11.91 -3.76 -16.61
C GLN A 18 -11.66 -2.87 -15.40
N THR A 19 -12.14 -3.27 -14.23
CA THR A 19 -12.12 -2.45 -13.03
C THR A 19 -11.01 -2.81 -12.05
N ASP A 20 -9.96 -3.49 -12.52
CA ASP A 20 -8.81 -3.76 -11.65
C ASP A 20 -8.22 -2.45 -11.14
N GLY A 21 -8.21 -1.39 -11.98
CA GLY A 21 -7.79 -0.06 -11.58
C GLY A 21 -8.74 0.62 -10.60
N ASP A 22 -10.02 0.21 -10.60
CA ASP A 22 -11.05 0.75 -9.71
C ASP A 22 -11.32 -0.16 -8.52
N LYS A 23 -10.64 -1.29 -8.46
CA LYS A 23 -10.77 -2.21 -7.34
C LYS A 23 -10.43 -1.51 -6.04
N LYS A 24 -11.19 -1.81 -4.99
CA LYS A 24 -10.93 -1.29 -3.67
C LYS A 24 -9.56 -1.80 -3.19
N LEU A 25 -8.62 -0.89 -3.04
CA LEU A 25 -7.29 -1.24 -2.55
C LEU A 25 -7.31 -1.52 -1.06
N ARG A 26 -6.64 -2.58 -0.66
CA ARG A 26 -6.38 -2.85 0.75
C ARG A 26 -4.99 -2.33 1.07
N LEU A 27 -4.90 -1.30 1.89
CA LEU A 27 -3.64 -0.67 2.25
C LEU A 27 -3.28 -0.96 3.70
N LEU A 28 -2.02 -1.34 3.91
CA LEU A 28 -1.46 -1.48 5.25
C LEU A 28 -0.83 -0.15 5.63
N ILE A 29 -1.23 0.42 6.75
CA ILE A 29 -0.59 1.62 7.29
C ILE A 29 0.14 1.27 8.57
N THR A 30 1.34 1.79 8.72
CA THR A 30 2.19 1.54 9.88
C THR A 30 2.69 2.86 10.43
N ASP A 31 2.31 3.14 11.66
CA ASP A 31 2.72 4.31 12.41
C ASP A 31 2.51 3.96 13.87
N ASP A 32 3.46 4.30 14.74
CA ASP A 32 3.33 4.03 16.17
C ASP A 32 2.35 4.99 16.86
N SER A 33 2.02 6.11 16.24
CA SER A 33 1.06 7.07 16.77
C SER A 33 -0.37 6.68 16.42
N LYS A 34 -1.15 6.32 17.44
CA LYS A 34 -2.57 5.98 17.27
C LYS A 34 -3.35 7.11 16.60
N LEU A 35 -3.07 8.36 17.00
CA LEU A 35 -3.75 9.52 16.46
C LEU A 35 -3.46 9.70 14.97
N LEU A 36 -2.19 9.59 14.58
CA LEU A 36 -1.79 9.75 13.18
C LEU A 36 -2.33 8.60 12.33
N ARG A 37 -2.31 7.36 12.85
CA ARG A 37 -2.92 6.24 12.13
C ARG A 37 -4.41 6.48 11.90
N LYS A 38 -5.13 6.96 12.91
CA LYS A 38 -6.55 7.25 12.79
C LYS A 38 -6.83 8.27 11.69
N LYS A 39 -6.07 9.36 11.69
CA LYS A 39 -6.23 10.42 10.67
C LYS A 39 -5.92 9.89 9.27
N LEU A 40 -4.85 9.14 9.13
CA LEU A 40 -4.47 8.57 7.85
C LEU A 40 -5.52 7.59 7.36
N ARG A 41 -6.01 6.72 8.24
CA ARG A 41 -7.08 5.79 7.94
C ARG A 41 -8.32 6.51 7.39
N GLU A 42 -8.75 7.56 8.07
CA GLU A 42 -9.93 8.33 7.65
C GLU A 42 -9.76 8.89 6.24
N GLU A 43 -8.58 9.43 5.93
CA GLU A 43 -8.31 9.97 4.60
C GLU A 43 -8.30 8.87 3.54
N LEU A 44 -7.70 7.72 3.84
CA LEU A 44 -7.66 6.60 2.91
C LEU A 44 -9.04 5.99 2.67
N GLU A 45 -9.84 5.90 3.72
CA GLU A 45 -11.21 5.39 3.59
C GLU A 45 -12.08 6.33 2.74
N LYS A 46 -11.87 7.63 2.85
CA LYS A 46 -12.54 8.61 1.98
C LYS A 46 -12.17 8.42 0.51
N LEU A 47 -10.98 7.91 0.24
CA LEU A 47 -10.53 7.61 -1.12
C LEU A 47 -10.97 6.23 -1.59
N GLY A 48 -11.79 5.53 -0.81
CA GLY A 48 -12.32 4.23 -1.16
C GLY A 48 -11.40 3.06 -0.85
N CYS A 49 -10.40 3.26 -0.01
CA CYS A 49 -9.47 2.19 0.37
C CYS A 49 -9.96 1.44 1.59
N GLU A 50 -9.68 0.14 1.62
CA GLU A 50 -9.78 -0.68 2.81
C GLU A 50 -8.44 -0.57 3.55
N VAL A 51 -8.47 -0.40 4.86
CA VAL A 51 -7.25 -0.12 5.63
C VAL A 51 -7.02 -1.16 6.71
N ILE A 52 -5.80 -1.67 6.78
CA ILE A 52 -5.33 -2.49 7.89
C ILE A 52 -4.16 -1.76 8.56
N GLU A 53 -3.97 -1.95 9.85
CA GLU A 53 -3.03 -1.17 10.63
C GLU A 53 -1.98 -2.03 11.33
N ALA A 54 -0.78 -1.48 11.47
CA ALA A 54 0.28 -2.02 12.30
C ALA A 54 0.90 -0.89 13.10
N THR A 55 1.41 -1.19 14.29
CA THR A 55 1.99 -0.20 15.20
C THR A 55 3.50 -0.18 15.19
N ASN A 56 4.12 -1.18 14.57
CA ASN A 56 5.58 -1.28 14.47
C ASN A 56 5.94 -2.16 13.27
N GLY A 57 7.23 -2.24 12.98
CA GLY A 57 7.70 -2.99 11.83
C GLY A 57 7.46 -4.49 11.92
N LYS A 58 7.51 -5.05 13.11
CA LYS A 58 7.26 -6.48 13.32
C LYS A 58 5.81 -6.84 12.97
N GLU A 59 4.86 -6.04 13.47
CA GLU A 59 3.45 -6.21 13.11
C GLU A 59 3.23 -6.02 11.62
N ALA A 60 3.91 -5.04 11.01
CA ALA A 60 3.80 -4.80 9.58
C ALA A 60 4.20 -6.04 8.78
N ILE A 61 5.30 -6.66 9.13
CA ILE A 61 5.77 -7.89 8.48
C ILE A 61 4.71 -8.99 8.61
N THR A 62 4.17 -9.18 9.81
CA THR A 62 3.12 -10.16 10.08
C THR A 62 1.88 -9.89 9.22
N MET A 63 1.45 -8.63 9.14
CA MET A 63 0.27 -8.24 8.36
C MET A 63 0.48 -8.45 6.85
N VAL A 64 1.70 -8.24 6.36
CA VAL A 64 2.02 -8.52 4.94
C VAL A 64 1.84 -10.00 4.66
N LEU A 65 2.35 -10.87 5.55
CA LEU A 65 2.24 -12.32 5.39
C LEU A 65 0.79 -12.81 5.48
N GLU A 66 0.03 -12.28 6.42
CA GLU A 66 -1.34 -12.75 6.67
C GLU A 66 -2.38 -12.14 5.74
N CYS A 67 -2.25 -10.86 5.42
CA CYS A 67 -3.30 -10.12 4.72
C CYS A 67 -2.98 -9.80 3.26
N GLU A 68 -1.74 -9.95 2.84
CA GLU A 68 -1.30 -9.67 1.46
C GLU A 68 -1.86 -8.34 0.94
N PRO A 69 -1.50 -7.19 1.57
CA PRO A 69 -2.05 -5.91 1.16
C PRO A 69 -1.65 -5.54 -0.27
N ASP A 70 -2.47 -4.71 -0.90
CA ASP A 70 -2.21 -4.21 -2.25
C ASP A 70 -1.15 -3.11 -2.26
N GLY A 71 -0.94 -2.47 -1.14
CA GLY A 71 0.08 -1.43 -0.97
C GLY A 71 0.33 -1.18 0.50
N ILE A 72 1.45 -0.52 0.79
CA ILE A 72 1.88 -0.26 2.17
C ILE A 72 2.31 1.19 2.31
N ILE A 73 1.88 1.83 3.39
CA ILE A 73 2.38 3.13 3.82
C ILE A 73 3.11 2.88 5.13
N LEU A 74 4.42 3.09 5.12
CA LEU A 74 5.33 2.62 6.17
C LEU A 74 6.14 3.77 6.76
N ASP A 75 5.94 4.03 8.06
CA ASP A 75 6.73 5.05 8.77
C ASP A 75 8.17 4.57 8.93
N ILE A 76 9.12 5.47 8.76
CA ILE A 76 10.54 5.16 8.92
C ILE A 76 10.89 4.95 10.40
N VAL A 77 10.38 5.82 11.27
CA VAL A 77 10.73 5.78 12.69
C VAL A 77 9.62 5.16 13.51
N MET A 78 9.89 3.95 14.00
CA MET A 78 8.97 3.21 14.85
C MET A 78 9.77 2.45 15.92
N PRO A 79 9.15 2.14 17.09
CA PRO A 79 9.83 1.34 18.10
C PRO A 79 10.06 -0.11 17.66
N GLU A 80 10.98 -0.78 18.31
CA GLU A 80 11.38 -2.17 18.06
C GLU A 80 11.97 -2.33 16.66
N VAL A 81 11.16 -2.76 15.67
CA VAL A 81 11.61 -2.87 14.29
C VAL A 81 11.17 -1.60 13.55
N GLY A 82 12.14 -0.83 13.08
CA GLY A 82 11.87 0.41 12.34
C GLY A 82 11.45 0.16 10.90
N GLY A 83 11.07 1.24 10.22
CA GLY A 83 10.56 1.16 8.85
C GLY A 83 11.58 0.66 7.85
N ILE A 84 12.85 0.99 8.00
CA ILE A 84 13.90 0.53 7.07
C ILE A 84 14.10 -0.98 7.21
N GLU A 85 14.15 -1.48 8.43
CA GLU A 85 14.29 -2.91 8.69
C GLU A 85 13.09 -3.68 8.17
N ALA A 86 11.89 -3.14 8.41
CA ALA A 86 10.65 -3.74 7.90
C ALA A 86 10.63 -3.74 6.38
N LEU A 87 11.05 -2.65 5.75
CA LEU A 87 11.12 -2.55 4.29
C LEU A 87 12.01 -3.65 3.72
N GLN A 88 13.17 -3.87 4.32
CA GLN A 88 14.11 -4.89 3.87
C GLN A 88 13.46 -6.28 3.87
N VAL A 89 12.81 -6.64 4.97
CA VAL A 89 12.15 -7.93 5.11
C VAL A 89 10.96 -8.04 4.15
N ILE A 90 10.14 -6.99 4.07
CA ILE A 90 8.96 -7.00 3.21
C ILE A 90 9.35 -7.15 1.74
N ARG A 91 10.44 -6.52 1.31
CA ARG A 91 10.93 -6.70 -0.07
C ARG A 91 11.30 -8.14 -0.37
N GLU A 92 11.81 -8.87 0.61
CA GLU A 92 12.13 -10.28 0.42
C GLU A 92 10.90 -11.17 0.33
N ILE A 93 9.90 -10.92 1.19
CA ILE A 93 8.71 -11.77 1.25
C ILE A 93 7.63 -11.35 0.25
N SER A 94 7.64 -10.10 -0.19
CA SER A 94 6.66 -9.57 -1.15
C SER A 94 7.37 -8.57 -2.08
N PRO A 95 8.12 -9.08 -3.07
CA PRO A 95 8.98 -8.23 -3.90
C PRO A 95 8.24 -7.15 -4.70
N LEU A 96 6.96 -7.35 -4.99
CA LEU A 96 6.22 -6.48 -5.90
C LEU A 96 5.25 -5.53 -5.22
N VAL A 97 5.03 -5.65 -3.91
CA VAL A 97 4.08 -4.78 -3.23
C VAL A 97 4.58 -3.33 -3.24
N PRO A 98 3.76 -2.37 -3.69
CA PRO A 98 4.16 -0.96 -3.65
C PRO A 98 4.26 -0.45 -2.22
N ILE A 99 5.37 0.20 -1.88
CA ILE A 99 5.60 0.74 -0.54
C ILE A 99 5.92 2.23 -0.65
N VAL A 100 5.14 3.05 0.05
CA VAL A 100 5.38 4.48 0.20
C VAL A 100 5.85 4.71 1.64
N MET A 101 6.95 5.42 1.81
CA MET A 101 7.48 5.71 3.15
C MET A 101 6.86 6.97 3.72
N LEU A 102 6.66 6.99 5.03
CA LEU A 102 6.32 8.21 5.77
C LEU A 102 7.57 8.66 6.50
N SER A 103 7.87 9.95 6.46
CA SER A 103 9.02 10.48 7.17
C SER A 103 8.68 11.75 7.95
N SER A 104 9.34 11.91 9.09
CA SER A 104 9.34 13.19 9.82
C SER A 104 10.54 14.00 9.37
N ALA A 105 10.55 15.30 9.72
CA ALA A 105 11.69 16.17 9.46
C ALA A 105 12.95 15.57 10.07
N GLY A 106 14.08 15.66 9.38
CA GLY A 106 15.37 15.19 9.88
C GLY A 106 15.78 13.80 9.40
N THR A 107 15.08 13.20 8.45
CA THR A 107 15.43 11.88 7.95
C THR A 107 15.73 11.80 6.43
N PRO A 108 16.30 12.85 5.78
CA PRO A 108 16.49 12.83 4.34
C PRO A 108 17.43 11.73 3.84
N LYS A 109 18.50 11.43 4.59
CA LYS A 109 19.41 10.34 4.22
C LYS A 109 18.73 8.98 4.27
N LYS A 110 17.91 8.76 5.30
CA LYS A 110 17.15 7.53 5.46
C LYS A 110 16.12 7.36 4.34
N LEU A 111 15.49 8.47 3.93
CA LEU A 111 14.55 8.46 2.81
C LEU A 111 15.23 7.98 1.53
N MET A 112 16.37 8.55 1.20
CA MET A 112 17.11 8.14 0.00
C MET A 112 17.49 6.67 0.05
N GLN A 113 17.87 6.17 1.23
CA GLN A 113 18.16 4.77 1.43
C GLN A 113 16.94 3.90 1.12
N THR A 114 15.76 4.28 1.59
CA THR A 114 14.54 3.51 1.36
C THR A 114 14.17 3.44 -0.12
N LEU A 115 14.38 4.52 -0.87
CA LEU A 115 14.14 4.52 -2.30
C LEU A 115 15.07 3.55 -3.03
N LYS A 116 16.33 3.49 -2.62
CA LYS A 116 17.29 2.52 -3.16
C LYS A 116 16.93 1.08 -2.81
N MET A 117 16.24 0.89 -1.69
CA MET A 117 15.80 -0.43 -1.23
C MET A 117 14.47 -0.87 -1.86
N GLY A 118 13.88 -0.05 -2.70
CA GLY A 118 12.69 -0.41 -3.44
C GLY A 118 11.39 0.26 -3.01
N ALA A 119 11.42 1.22 -2.09
CA ALA A 119 10.26 2.06 -1.84
C ALA A 119 9.98 2.88 -3.10
N ILE A 120 8.71 3.06 -3.45
CA ILE A 120 8.36 3.74 -4.70
C ILE A 120 8.25 5.24 -4.56
N ASP A 121 8.03 5.73 -3.34
CA ASP A 121 7.85 7.16 -3.08
C ASP A 121 7.90 7.38 -1.56
N PHE A 122 7.81 8.64 -1.17
CA PHE A 122 7.74 9.01 0.24
C PHE A 122 6.82 10.22 0.43
N ILE A 123 6.30 10.34 1.64
CA ILE A 123 5.50 11.49 2.06
C ILE A 123 6.11 12.02 3.34
N GLN A 124 6.35 13.33 3.41
CA GLN A 124 6.89 13.96 4.59
C GLN A 124 5.77 14.48 5.50
N LYS A 125 5.89 14.21 6.79
CA LYS A 125 4.94 14.71 7.80
C LYS A 125 5.26 16.16 8.15
N PRO A 126 4.29 17.03 8.34
CA PRO A 126 2.85 16.82 8.13
C PRO A 126 2.49 16.79 6.65
N TYR A 127 1.48 16.01 6.29
CA TYR A 127 1.09 15.84 4.90
C TYR A 127 -0.32 16.38 4.65
N THR A 128 -0.61 16.70 3.38
CA THR A 128 -1.91 17.18 2.94
C THR A 128 -2.74 16.02 2.39
N LYS A 129 -4.05 16.25 2.24
CA LYS A 129 -4.95 15.30 1.62
C LYS A 129 -4.53 15.00 0.18
N GLU A 130 -4.05 16.01 -0.52
CA GLU A 130 -3.59 15.89 -1.90
C GLU A 130 -2.37 14.99 -2.01
N GLN A 131 -1.47 15.06 -1.04
CA GLN A 131 -0.30 14.20 -0.99
C GLN A 131 -0.70 12.73 -0.75
N ILE A 132 -1.67 12.50 0.11
CA ILE A 132 -2.21 11.15 0.36
C ILE A 132 -2.90 10.62 -0.89
N SER A 133 -3.73 11.43 -1.53
CA SER A 133 -4.42 11.05 -2.77
C SER A 133 -3.42 10.68 -3.86
N ARG A 134 -2.35 11.47 -4.00
CA ARG A 134 -1.28 11.20 -4.98
C ARG A 134 -0.59 9.87 -4.66
N ALA A 135 -0.30 9.62 -3.40
CA ALA A 135 0.35 8.37 -2.98
C ALA A 135 -0.51 7.16 -3.32
N VAL A 136 -1.81 7.24 -3.07
CA VAL A 136 -2.75 6.16 -3.42
C VAL A 136 -2.74 5.93 -4.93
N GLY A 137 -2.75 6.99 -5.72
CA GLY A 137 -2.66 6.90 -7.19
C GLY A 137 -1.37 6.23 -7.64
N THR A 138 -0.25 6.58 -7.02
CA THR A 138 1.06 5.98 -7.33
C THR A 138 1.08 4.50 -6.99
N ILE A 139 0.53 4.13 -5.84
CA ILE A 139 0.41 2.73 -5.42
C ILE A 139 -0.44 1.95 -6.43
N ARG A 140 -1.58 2.50 -6.82
CA ARG A 140 -2.49 1.84 -7.77
C ARG A 140 -1.81 1.61 -9.12
N ARG A 141 -1.15 2.61 -9.66
CA ARG A 141 -0.45 2.50 -10.94
C ARG A 141 0.71 1.51 -10.88
N THR A 142 1.48 1.54 -9.81
CA THR A 142 2.61 0.62 -9.61
C THR A 142 2.11 -0.81 -9.51
N ARG A 143 1.04 -1.03 -8.75
CA ARG A 143 0.44 -2.34 -8.60
C ARG A 143 -0.03 -2.90 -9.95
N GLU A 144 -0.72 -2.10 -10.72
CA GLU A 144 -1.19 -2.50 -12.05
C GLU A 144 -0.03 -2.87 -12.97
N LYS A 145 1.00 -2.04 -12.98
CA LYS A 145 2.20 -2.27 -13.79
C LYS A 145 2.89 -3.57 -13.37
N ASN A 146 3.01 -3.82 -12.08
CA ASN A 146 3.64 -5.04 -11.56
C ASN A 146 2.83 -6.28 -11.88
N LEU A 147 1.50 -6.20 -11.82
CA LEU A 147 0.62 -7.29 -12.19
C LEU A 147 0.74 -7.64 -13.68
N LYS A 148 0.84 -6.64 -14.53
CA LYS A 148 1.03 -6.85 -15.96
C LYS A 148 2.37 -7.52 -16.27
N LYS A 149 3.43 -7.08 -15.59
CA LYS A 149 4.77 -7.68 -15.75
C LYS A 149 4.78 -9.14 -15.29
N ALA A 150 4.15 -9.43 -14.17
CA ALA A 150 4.06 -10.79 -13.65
C ALA A 150 3.29 -11.69 -14.62
N ALA A 151 2.19 -11.20 -15.17
CA ALA A 151 1.40 -11.95 -16.17
C ALA A 151 2.20 -12.18 -17.45
N ALA A 152 2.98 -11.19 -17.90
CA ALA A 152 3.80 -11.32 -19.11
C ALA A 152 4.97 -12.29 -18.92
N ALA A 153 5.46 -12.46 -17.69
CA ALA A 153 6.56 -13.36 -17.38
C ALA A 153 6.15 -14.84 -17.38
N GLU A 154 4.84 -15.11 -17.27
CA GLU A 154 4.31 -16.46 -17.36
C GLU A 154 4.16 -16.88 -18.81
#